data_d5e8e72a52c0eb9c39fb2321cf886ad8
#
_entry.id   d5e8e72a52c0eb9c39fb2321cf886ad8
#
_cell.length_a   1.000
_cell.length_b   1.000
_cell.length_c   1.000
_cell.angle_alpha   90.00
_cell.angle_beta   90.00
_cell.angle_gamma   90.00
#
_symmetry.space_group_name_H-M   'P 1'
#
loop_
_entity.id
_entity.type
_entity.pdbx_description
1 polymer ?
#
loop_
_entity_poly.entity_id
_entity_poly.type
_entity_poly.pdbx_seq_one_letter_code
_entity_poly.pdbx_strand_id
1 'polypeptide(L)'
;DYEDAVASDERIDRLRNKMIVRENTKFTEDYYAPDKRYIPNAVQVFFTDGSATERVVVEYPLGHRKRRAEGMPVLAKKFESAVAAHFPPKQTESIKAMFADRSRLEQMPVNEFVSGLVKNS
;
A
#
# COMPACT_ATOMS: atom_id res chain seq x y z
N ASP A 1 3.73 10.60 -5.17
CA ASP A 1 4.86 10.35 -6.06
C ASP A 1 4.42 10.00 -7.48
N TYR A 2 3.15 10.29 -7.81
CA TYR A 2 2.59 10.16 -9.16
C TYR A 2 2.34 11.53 -9.81
N GLU A 3 2.87 12.59 -9.20
CA GLU A 3 2.78 13.95 -9.74
C GLU A 3 3.92 14.20 -10.74
N ASP A 4 3.65 14.87 -11.84
CA ASP A 4 4.60 15.13 -12.92
C ASP A 4 5.87 15.84 -12.43
N ALA A 5 5.74 16.76 -11.47
CA ALA A 5 6.87 17.46 -10.88
C ALA A 5 7.84 16.52 -10.15
N VAL A 6 7.31 15.48 -9.47
CA VAL A 6 8.12 14.45 -8.80
C VAL A 6 8.72 13.49 -9.83
N ALA A 7 7.94 13.08 -10.83
CA ALA A 7 8.40 12.17 -11.88
C ALA A 7 9.53 12.78 -12.73
N SER A 8 9.55 14.10 -12.87
CA SER A 8 10.57 14.85 -13.62
C SER A 8 11.82 15.20 -12.81
N ASP A 9 11.92 14.78 -11.54
CA ASP A 9 13.09 15.06 -10.71
C ASP A 9 14.28 14.21 -11.16
N GLU A 10 15.31 14.86 -11.69
CA GLU A 10 16.54 14.22 -12.19
C GLU A 10 17.25 13.34 -11.14
N ARG A 11 17.01 13.56 -9.86
CA ARG A 11 17.58 12.71 -8.79
C ARG A 11 17.03 11.29 -8.87
N ILE A 12 15.78 11.12 -9.31
CA ILE A 12 15.14 9.81 -9.49
C ILE A 12 15.87 9.05 -10.61
N ASP A 13 16.11 9.68 -11.73
CA ASP A 13 16.82 9.05 -12.86
C ASP A 13 18.27 8.73 -12.50
N ARG A 14 18.95 9.61 -11.78
CA ARG A 14 20.30 9.34 -11.29
C ARG A 14 20.37 8.14 -10.35
N LEU A 15 19.37 7.97 -9.48
CA LEU A 15 19.27 6.80 -8.60
C LEU A 15 18.92 5.54 -9.39
N ARG A 16 17.96 5.64 -10.30
CA ARG A 16 17.56 4.51 -11.16
C ARG A 16 18.72 3.95 -11.97
N ASN A 17 19.56 4.81 -12.52
CA ASN A 17 20.75 4.42 -13.29
C ASN A 17 21.82 3.70 -12.46
N LYS A 18 21.77 3.80 -11.13
CA LYS A 18 22.66 3.07 -10.21
C LYS A 18 22.09 1.73 -9.76
N MET A 19 20.82 1.46 -10.05
CA MET A 19 20.16 0.23 -9.62
C MET A 19 20.60 -0.95 -10.47
N ILE A 20 20.96 -2.04 -9.81
CA ILE A 20 21.23 -3.33 -10.44
C ILE A 20 20.16 -4.29 -9.97
N VAL A 21 19.31 -4.73 -10.87
CA VAL A 21 18.25 -5.72 -10.58
C VAL A 21 18.77 -7.10 -10.97
N ARG A 22 18.69 -8.05 -10.04
CA ARG A 22 19.09 -9.45 -10.26
C ARG A 22 17.99 -10.38 -9.81
N GLU A 23 17.73 -11.42 -10.58
CA GLU A 23 16.89 -12.52 -10.14
C GLU A 23 17.53 -13.24 -8.94
N ASN A 24 16.68 -13.65 -8.01
CA ASN A 24 17.00 -14.64 -7.01
C ASN A 24 16.13 -15.87 -7.25
N THR A 25 16.74 -16.95 -7.74
CA THR A 25 16.04 -18.19 -8.11
C THR A 25 15.23 -18.77 -6.96
N LYS A 26 15.75 -18.67 -5.73
CA LYS A 26 15.00 -19.09 -4.54
C LYS A 26 13.70 -18.29 -4.35
N PHE A 27 13.71 -16.99 -4.66
CA PHE A 27 12.50 -16.17 -4.61
C PHE A 27 11.51 -16.57 -5.71
N THR A 28 11.99 -16.91 -6.89
CA THR A 28 11.17 -17.42 -7.99
C THR A 28 10.52 -18.75 -7.63
N GLU A 29 11.27 -19.68 -7.05
CA GLU A 29 10.73 -20.97 -6.55
C GLU A 29 9.66 -20.76 -5.49
N ASP A 30 9.92 -19.90 -4.50
CA ASP A 30 8.99 -19.61 -3.41
C ASP A 30 7.71 -18.90 -3.88
N TYR A 31 7.77 -18.14 -4.98
CA TYR A 31 6.60 -17.54 -5.63
C TYR A 31 5.67 -18.61 -6.20
N TYR A 32 6.20 -19.65 -6.81
CA TYR A 32 5.42 -20.73 -7.40
C TYR A 32 5.01 -21.81 -6.41
N ALA A 33 5.65 -21.90 -5.24
CA ALA A 33 5.33 -22.89 -4.23
C ALA A 33 3.90 -22.69 -3.69
N PRO A 34 3.00 -23.71 -3.77
CA PRO A 34 1.58 -23.54 -3.40
C PRO A 34 1.33 -23.13 -1.95
N ASP A 35 2.20 -23.58 -1.04
CA ASP A 35 2.15 -23.32 0.39
C ASP A 35 2.72 -21.93 0.77
N LYS A 36 3.56 -21.36 -0.08
CA LYS A 36 4.23 -20.09 0.17
C LYS A 36 3.54 -18.92 -0.51
N ARG A 37 3.51 -18.93 -1.83
CA ARG A 37 2.99 -17.82 -2.64
C ARG A 37 3.61 -16.49 -2.24
N TYR A 38 4.92 -16.48 -2.02
CA TYR A 38 5.69 -15.31 -1.65
C TYR A 38 5.75 -14.30 -2.82
N ILE A 39 5.90 -13.03 -2.50
CA ILE A 39 6.30 -12.00 -3.45
C ILE A 39 7.57 -11.35 -2.89
N PRO A 40 8.66 -12.12 -2.74
CA PRO A 40 9.83 -11.64 -2.04
C PRO A 40 10.59 -10.62 -2.85
N ASN A 41 11.09 -9.62 -2.16
CA ASN A 41 12.02 -8.64 -2.68
C ASN A 41 13.15 -8.42 -1.69
N ALA A 42 14.33 -8.08 -2.18
CA ALA A 42 15.47 -7.74 -1.35
C ALA A 42 16.15 -6.48 -1.87
N VAL A 43 16.59 -5.63 -0.96
CA VAL A 43 17.33 -4.41 -1.28
C VAL A 43 18.59 -4.36 -0.41
N GLN A 44 19.69 -3.98 -1.03
CA GLN A 44 20.93 -3.63 -0.35
C GLN A 44 21.56 -2.42 -1.07
N VAL A 45 22.07 -1.48 -0.31
CA VAL A 45 22.74 -0.29 -0.83
C VAL A 45 24.24 -0.39 -0.56
N PHE A 46 25.04 -0.15 -1.60
CA PHE A 46 26.49 -0.08 -1.52
C PHE A 46 26.92 1.38 -1.70
N PHE A 47 27.78 1.86 -0.82
CA PHE A 47 28.28 3.23 -0.84
C PHE A 47 29.65 3.33 -1.51
N THR A 48 29.99 4.54 -1.94
CA THR A 48 31.26 4.81 -2.64
C THR A 48 32.49 4.67 -1.74
N ASP A 49 32.32 4.70 -0.43
CA ASP A 49 33.36 4.46 0.56
C ASP A 49 33.65 2.96 0.81
N GLY A 50 32.93 2.07 0.11
CA GLY A 50 33.07 0.62 0.26
C GLY A 50 32.17 0.01 1.34
N SER A 51 31.42 0.83 2.10
CA SER A 51 30.44 0.33 3.06
C SER A 51 29.15 -0.11 2.36
N ALA A 52 28.33 -0.87 3.07
CA ALA A 52 27.01 -1.29 2.59
C ALA A 52 26.01 -1.36 3.75
N THR A 53 24.73 -1.20 3.41
CA THR A 53 23.66 -1.50 4.36
C THR A 53 23.51 -2.99 4.59
N GLU A 54 22.82 -3.37 5.65
CA GLU A 54 22.28 -4.72 5.72
C GLU A 54 21.38 -5.00 4.51
N ARG A 55 21.33 -6.27 4.10
CA ARG A 55 20.39 -6.72 3.06
C ARG A 55 19.01 -6.91 3.69
N VAL A 56 18.08 -6.03 3.35
CA VAL A 56 16.68 -6.12 3.79
C VAL A 56 15.92 -7.03 2.84
N VAL A 57 15.30 -8.07 3.39
CA VAL A 57 14.45 -9.01 2.64
C VAL A 57 13.03 -8.88 3.14
N VAL A 58 12.08 -8.70 2.22
CA VAL A 58 10.65 -8.71 2.51
C VAL A 58 10.01 -9.86 1.75
N GLU A 59 9.58 -10.88 2.46
CA GLU A 59 8.94 -12.08 1.88
C GLU A 59 7.50 -11.84 1.49
N TYR A 60 6.78 -11.04 2.29
CA TYR A 60 5.39 -10.71 2.06
C TYR A 60 5.17 -9.21 2.07
N PRO A 61 4.54 -8.62 1.06
CA PRO A 61 4.11 -7.23 1.14
C PRO A 61 3.08 -7.07 2.27
N LEU A 62 2.96 -5.85 2.79
CA LEU A 62 2.05 -5.55 3.91
C LEU A 62 0.59 -5.94 3.63
N GLY A 63 0.16 -5.90 2.36
CA GLY A 63 -1.19 -6.33 1.94
C GLY A 63 -1.39 -7.85 1.84
N HIS A 64 -0.34 -8.64 2.03
CA HIS A 64 -0.45 -10.09 1.91
C HIS A 64 -1.25 -10.70 3.08
N ARG A 65 -2.02 -11.78 2.80
CA ARG A 65 -2.90 -12.44 3.80
C ARG A 65 -2.17 -12.85 5.09
N LYS A 66 -0.90 -13.23 5.01
CA LYS A 66 -0.08 -13.61 6.19
C LYS A 66 0.32 -12.42 7.07
N ARG A 67 0.18 -11.18 6.56
CA ARG A 67 0.43 -9.94 7.31
C ARG A 67 -0.86 -9.15 7.58
N ARG A 68 -2.01 -9.80 7.55
CA ARG A 68 -3.31 -9.13 7.70
C ARG A 68 -3.42 -8.36 9.03
N ALA A 69 -2.92 -8.91 10.11
CA ALA A 69 -2.94 -8.23 11.41
C ALA A 69 -2.18 -6.89 11.40
N GLU A 70 -1.05 -6.83 10.68
CA GLU A 70 -0.28 -5.60 10.50
C GLU A 70 -0.92 -4.68 9.42
N GLY A 71 -1.45 -5.27 8.36
CA GLY A 71 -1.97 -4.54 7.20
C GLY A 71 -3.30 -3.85 7.47
N MET A 72 -4.20 -4.44 8.25
CA MET A 72 -5.54 -3.89 8.48
C MET A 72 -5.53 -2.50 9.11
N PRO A 73 -4.75 -2.21 10.18
CA PRO A 73 -4.69 -0.86 10.72
C PRO A 73 -4.15 0.18 9.72
N VAL A 74 -3.17 -0.22 8.90
CA VAL A 74 -2.60 0.67 7.87
C VAL A 74 -3.62 0.95 6.77
N LEU A 75 -4.39 -0.06 6.37
CA LEU A 75 -5.46 0.08 5.39
C LEU A 75 -6.59 0.99 5.91
N ALA A 76 -6.99 0.82 7.17
CA ALA A 76 -7.98 1.69 7.81
C ALA A 76 -7.51 3.16 7.81
N LYS A 77 -6.27 3.42 8.23
CA LYS A 77 -5.69 4.77 8.20
C LYS A 77 -5.62 5.36 6.78
N LYS A 78 -5.27 4.55 5.79
CA LYS A 78 -5.26 4.97 4.38
C LYS A 78 -6.66 5.36 3.91
N PHE A 79 -7.68 4.56 4.25
CA PHE A 79 -9.07 4.84 3.96
C PHE A 79 -9.53 6.16 4.61
N GLU A 80 -9.28 6.34 5.90
CA GLU A 80 -9.62 7.57 6.63
C GLU A 80 -8.99 8.81 5.99
N SER A 81 -7.71 8.73 5.64
CA SER A 81 -7.00 9.83 4.99
C SER A 81 -7.57 10.16 3.62
N ALA A 82 -7.92 9.14 2.82
CA ALA A 82 -8.50 9.34 1.50
C ALA A 82 -9.90 9.97 1.58
N VAL A 83 -10.72 9.50 2.52
CA VAL A 83 -12.08 10.06 2.75
C VAL A 83 -11.97 11.52 3.21
N ALA A 84 -11.08 11.82 4.17
CA ALA A 84 -10.89 13.17 4.68
C ALA A 84 -10.36 14.16 3.62
N ALA A 85 -9.56 13.68 2.67
CA ALA A 85 -9.08 14.50 1.57
C ALA A 85 -10.15 14.83 0.51
N HIS A 86 -11.20 13.99 0.42
CA HIS A 86 -12.21 14.12 -0.62
C HIS A 86 -13.54 14.71 -0.16
N PHE A 87 -13.98 14.42 1.07
CA PHE A 87 -15.27 14.80 1.61
C PHE A 87 -15.19 15.89 2.69
N PRO A 88 -16.24 16.72 2.87
CA PRO A 88 -16.32 17.64 3.98
C PRO A 88 -16.26 16.91 5.35
N PRO A 89 -15.80 17.56 6.43
CA PRO A 89 -15.57 16.90 7.73
C PRO A 89 -16.75 16.12 8.26
N LYS A 90 -17.96 16.68 8.20
CA LYS A 90 -19.18 16.01 8.68
C LYS A 90 -19.49 14.75 7.87
N GLN A 91 -19.34 14.80 6.57
CA GLN A 91 -19.57 13.65 5.70
C GLN A 91 -18.44 12.59 5.87
N THR A 92 -17.22 13.03 6.06
CA THR A 92 -16.08 12.15 6.41
C THR A 92 -16.41 11.29 7.63
N GLU A 93 -16.88 11.89 8.72
CA GLU A 93 -17.24 11.14 9.93
C GLU A 93 -18.43 10.18 9.69
N SER A 94 -19.41 10.59 8.90
CA SER A 94 -20.52 9.72 8.53
C SER A 94 -20.07 8.51 7.71
N ILE A 95 -19.18 8.70 6.75
CA ILE A 95 -18.61 7.61 5.93
C ILE A 95 -17.78 6.68 6.82
N LYS A 96 -16.92 7.20 7.67
CA LYS A 96 -16.13 6.39 8.61
C LYS A 96 -17.03 5.52 9.51
N ALA A 97 -18.07 6.13 10.07
CA ALA A 97 -19.05 5.41 10.91
C ALA A 97 -19.79 4.30 10.14
N MET A 98 -20.14 4.54 8.88
CA MET A 98 -20.79 3.55 8.01
C MET A 98 -19.91 2.33 7.81
N PHE A 99 -18.60 2.50 7.58
CA PHE A 99 -17.67 1.40 7.37
C PHE A 99 -17.17 0.75 8.66
N ALA A 100 -17.33 1.38 9.81
CA ALA A 100 -16.97 0.82 11.11
C ALA A 100 -17.96 -0.25 11.59
N ASP A 101 -19.21 -0.18 11.16
CA ASP A 101 -20.28 -1.13 11.51
C ASP A 101 -20.59 -2.06 10.33
N ARG A 102 -19.92 -3.21 10.33
CA ARG A 102 -20.08 -4.21 9.27
C ARG A 102 -21.53 -4.71 9.16
N SER A 103 -22.20 -4.99 10.28
CA SER A 103 -23.56 -5.54 10.26
C SER A 103 -24.55 -4.54 9.67
N ARG A 104 -24.41 -3.27 10.03
CA ARG A 104 -25.21 -2.20 9.46
C ARG A 104 -24.92 -2.02 7.96
N LEU A 105 -23.65 -2.05 7.58
CA LEU A 105 -23.24 -1.91 6.17
C LEU A 105 -23.82 -3.02 5.29
N GLU A 106 -23.77 -4.27 5.75
CA GLU A 106 -24.29 -5.43 5.01
C GLU A 106 -25.81 -5.41 4.85
N GLN A 107 -26.53 -4.72 5.73
CA GLN A 107 -28.00 -4.56 5.69
C GLN A 107 -28.45 -3.27 5.02
N MET A 108 -27.52 -2.37 4.69
CA MET A 108 -27.84 -1.06 4.14
C MET A 108 -28.36 -1.19 2.70
N PRO A 109 -29.48 -0.55 2.36
CA PRO A 109 -29.94 -0.47 0.98
C PRO A 109 -28.90 0.20 0.07
N VAL A 110 -28.74 -0.32 -1.14
CA VAL A 110 -27.71 0.17 -2.09
C VAL A 110 -27.88 1.66 -2.39
N ASN A 111 -29.09 2.14 -2.51
CA ASN A 111 -29.37 3.57 -2.74
C ASN A 111 -28.93 4.44 -1.56
N GLU A 112 -29.10 3.98 -0.32
CA GLU A 112 -28.61 4.67 0.88
C GLU A 112 -27.07 4.71 0.90
N PHE A 113 -26.43 3.58 0.63
CA PHE A 113 -24.97 3.49 0.52
C PHE A 113 -24.42 4.48 -0.52
N VAL A 114 -24.95 4.44 -1.74
CA VAL A 114 -24.49 5.32 -2.83
C VAL A 114 -24.74 6.80 -2.48
N SER A 115 -25.92 7.13 -1.92
CA SER A 115 -26.24 8.51 -1.52
C SER A 115 -25.28 9.05 -0.45
N GLY A 116 -24.83 8.19 0.47
CA GLY A 116 -23.82 8.54 1.47
C GLY A 116 -22.45 8.92 0.90
N LEU A 117 -22.13 8.46 -0.31
CA LEU A 117 -20.89 8.72 -1.03
C LEU A 117 -21.00 9.84 -2.08
N VAL A 118 -22.16 10.45 -2.26
CA VAL A 118 -22.31 11.66 -3.09
C VAL A 118 -21.78 12.85 -2.29
N LYS A 119 -20.83 13.59 -2.85
CA LYS A 119 -20.23 14.74 -2.18
C LYS A 119 -21.29 15.83 -1.95
N ASN A 120 -21.47 16.18 -0.70
CA ASN A 120 -22.34 17.30 -0.33
C ASN A 120 -21.66 18.63 -0.67
N SER A 121 -22.41 19.54 -1.26
CA SER A 121 -21.94 20.91 -1.58
C SER A 121 -21.74 21.72 -0.32
#